data_88ec48ee6471e75d54f63ce67d9a053d
#
_entry.id   88ec48ee6471e75d54f63ce67d9a053d
#
_cell.length_a   1.000
_cell.length_b   1.000
_cell.length_c   1.000
_cell.angle_alpha   90.00
_cell.angle_beta   90.00
_cell.angle_gamma   90.00
#
_symmetry.space_group_name_H-M   'P 1'
#
loop_
_entity.id
_entity.type
_entity.pdbx_description
1 polymer ?
#
loop_
_entity_poly.entity_id
_entity_poly.type
_entity_poly.pdbx_seq_one_letter_code
_entity_poly.pdbx_strand_id
1 'polypeptide(L)'
;MKIISGPLSMFGAKVEIAAHEKGIDFELVMAPFDQLRGYNPKHPDVLRVNPKHQVPVLIDGNLEIFDSTQIFEYLEDLKPDPALWPAHPKARAIARQLEHCSDEIYFPHIVRLMGLEDAPDDPAAQTARNEALQYYRRMERVLANREFLAETYSYADIAFYMAQLFGARKGAPMTGETPNLLAWRERMTARPAVRKVAGAMAGYLASIGNAVPDFLQGLN
;
A
#
# COMPACT_ATOMS: atom_id res chain seq x y z
N MET A 1 7.86 -7.28 -19.13
CA MET A 1 7.73 -6.20 -18.13
C MET A 1 8.45 -6.59 -16.85
N LYS A 2 9.16 -5.68 -16.23
CA LYS A 2 9.87 -5.87 -14.94
C LYS A 2 9.42 -4.82 -13.94
N ILE A 3 9.06 -5.25 -12.73
CA ILE A 3 8.74 -4.37 -11.59
C ILE A 3 9.85 -4.52 -10.56
N ILE A 4 10.48 -3.41 -10.20
CA ILE A 4 11.46 -3.36 -9.12
C ILE A 4 10.74 -2.82 -7.89
N SER A 5 10.60 -3.66 -6.89
CA SER A 5 9.89 -3.42 -5.63
C SER A 5 10.83 -3.64 -4.44
N GLY A 6 10.29 -3.73 -3.26
CA GLY A 6 11.03 -4.06 -2.06
C GLY A 6 10.17 -4.82 -1.06
N PRO A 7 10.75 -5.74 -0.27
CA PRO A 7 9.99 -6.67 0.56
C PRO A 7 9.09 -6.00 1.61
N LEU A 8 9.37 -4.76 1.97
CA LEU A 8 8.57 -3.95 2.90
C LEU A 8 8.09 -2.64 2.28
N SER A 9 8.08 -2.53 0.94
CA SER A 9 7.59 -1.35 0.24
C SER A 9 6.08 -1.38 0.10
N MET A 10 5.38 -0.50 0.80
CA MET A 10 3.92 -0.35 0.66
C MET A 10 3.53 0.10 -0.75
N PHE A 11 4.29 1.03 -1.32
CA PHE A 11 4.06 1.53 -2.69
C PHE A 11 4.40 0.50 -3.77
N GLY A 12 5.45 -0.32 -3.57
CA GLY A 12 5.73 -1.46 -4.45
C GLY A 12 4.63 -2.50 -4.40
N ALA A 13 4.17 -2.85 -3.20
CA ALA A 13 3.09 -3.81 -3.00
C ALA A 13 1.76 -3.37 -3.65
N LYS A 14 1.45 -2.07 -3.69
CA LYS A 14 0.28 -1.54 -4.42
C LYS A 14 0.33 -1.93 -5.91
N VAL A 15 1.49 -1.75 -6.54
CA VAL A 15 1.70 -2.09 -7.96
C VAL A 15 1.63 -3.59 -8.18
N GLU A 16 2.25 -4.38 -7.31
CA GLU A 16 2.23 -5.85 -7.37
C GLU A 16 0.81 -6.39 -7.26
N ILE A 17 0.02 -5.91 -6.30
CA ILE A 17 -1.39 -6.30 -6.14
C ILE A 17 -2.18 -5.93 -7.40
N ALA A 18 -2.04 -4.71 -7.91
CA ALA A 18 -2.75 -4.27 -9.11
C ALA A 18 -2.40 -5.13 -10.34
N ALA A 19 -1.12 -5.43 -10.57
CA ALA A 19 -0.68 -6.30 -11.65
C ALA A 19 -1.28 -7.72 -11.52
N HIS A 20 -1.30 -8.29 -10.32
CA HIS A 20 -1.93 -9.60 -10.07
C HIS A 20 -3.45 -9.57 -10.26
N GLU A 21 -4.15 -8.54 -9.77
CA GLU A 21 -5.60 -8.39 -9.98
C GLU A 21 -5.96 -8.31 -11.46
N LYS A 22 -5.10 -7.68 -12.24
CA LYS A 22 -5.27 -7.56 -13.70
C LYS A 22 -4.79 -8.81 -14.46
N GLY A 23 -4.17 -9.78 -13.79
CA GLY A 23 -3.57 -10.96 -14.44
C GLY A 23 -2.51 -10.55 -15.48
N ILE A 24 -1.68 -9.56 -15.15
CA ILE A 24 -0.53 -9.14 -15.94
C ILE A 24 0.69 -9.94 -15.47
N ASP A 25 1.39 -10.57 -16.40
CA ASP A 25 2.65 -11.25 -16.11
C ASP A 25 3.81 -10.25 -16.02
N PHE A 26 4.63 -10.38 -14.99
CA PHE A 26 5.80 -9.54 -14.78
C PHE A 26 6.91 -10.27 -14.04
N GLU A 27 8.14 -9.87 -14.31
CA GLU A 27 9.30 -10.21 -13.51
C GLU A 27 9.34 -9.31 -12.28
N LEU A 28 9.34 -9.90 -11.08
CA LEU A 28 9.48 -9.16 -9.84
C LEU A 28 10.94 -9.17 -9.37
N VAL A 29 11.54 -7.99 -9.25
CA VAL A 29 12.87 -7.80 -8.72
C VAL A 29 12.77 -7.13 -7.36
N MET A 30 13.11 -7.85 -6.30
CA MET A 30 13.13 -7.29 -4.95
C MET A 30 14.45 -6.58 -4.68
N ALA A 31 14.39 -5.25 -4.47
CA ALA A 31 15.53 -4.49 -3.98
C ALA A 31 15.90 -4.96 -2.58
N PRO A 32 17.20 -5.16 -2.28
CA PRO A 32 17.63 -5.63 -0.97
C PRO A 32 17.23 -4.64 0.12
N PHE A 33 16.80 -5.16 1.26
CA PHE A 33 16.43 -4.39 2.44
C PHE A 33 17.31 -4.81 3.63
N ASP A 34 17.79 -3.84 4.35
CA ASP A 34 18.53 -4.00 5.60
C ASP A 34 17.81 -3.25 6.72
N GLN A 35 17.71 -3.82 7.92
CA GLN A 35 16.96 -3.21 9.03
C GLN A 35 17.53 -1.86 9.49
N LEU A 36 18.86 -1.67 9.40
CA LEU A 36 19.54 -0.45 9.82
C LEU A 36 19.65 0.58 8.70
N ARG A 37 19.82 0.11 7.45
CA ARG A 37 20.11 0.95 6.29
C ARG A 37 18.91 1.12 5.35
N GLY A 38 17.79 0.41 5.62
CA GLY A 38 16.64 0.37 4.71
C GLY A 38 17.04 -0.23 3.35
N TYR A 39 16.64 0.43 2.28
CA TYR A 39 17.00 0.04 0.90
C TYR A 39 18.34 0.64 0.45
N ASN A 40 19.43 0.38 1.18
CA ASN A 40 20.78 0.79 0.83
C ASN A 40 21.74 -0.42 0.86
N PRO A 41 22.58 -0.60 -0.19
CA PRO A 41 22.69 0.24 -1.40
C PRO A 41 21.41 0.18 -2.26
N LYS A 42 21.11 1.25 -2.97
CA LYS A 42 19.97 1.32 -3.88
C LYS A 42 20.18 0.43 -5.11
N HIS A 43 19.11 -0.15 -5.63
CA HIS A 43 19.14 -0.88 -6.89
C HIS A 43 19.56 0.04 -8.05
N PRO A 44 20.47 -0.37 -8.97
CA PRO A 44 20.94 0.49 -10.06
C PRO A 44 19.83 1.09 -10.93
N ASP A 45 18.83 0.28 -11.30
CA ASP A 45 17.70 0.78 -12.09
C ASP A 45 16.85 1.79 -11.31
N VAL A 46 16.72 1.65 -9.98
CA VAL A 46 16.03 2.64 -9.16
C VAL A 46 16.75 3.98 -9.15
N LEU A 47 18.09 3.95 -9.06
CA LEU A 47 18.91 5.17 -9.13
C LEU A 47 18.80 5.87 -10.49
N ARG A 48 18.71 5.08 -11.56
CA ARG A 48 18.68 5.59 -12.94
C ARG A 48 17.30 6.16 -13.30
N VAL A 49 16.23 5.47 -12.92
CA VAL A 49 14.87 5.79 -13.38
C VAL A 49 14.15 6.77 -12.43
N ASN A 50 14.32 6.62 -11.12
CA ASN A 50 13.57 7.42 -10.15
C ASN A 50 14.45 8.47 -9.47
N PRO A 51 14.26 9.76 -9.74
CA PRO A 51 15.06 10.83 -9.10
C PRO A 51 14.89 10.91 -7.57
N LYS A 52 13.82 10.31 -7.00
CA LYS A 52 13.65 10.15 -5.55
C LYS A 52 14.45 8.96 -4.99
N HIS A 53 15.06 8.13 -5.86
CA HIS A 53 15.78 6.92 -5.49
C HIS A 53 14.96 5.95 -4.62
N GLN A 54 13.68 5.80 -4.95
CA GLN A 54 12.72 4.97 -4.23
C GLN A 54 12.04 3.96 -5.15
N VAL A 55 11.71 2.81 -4.61
CA VAL A 55 10.84 1.81 -5.26
C VAL A 55 9.36 2.25 -5.08
N PRO A 56 8.45 1.85 -6.00
CA PRO A 56 8.67 1.00 -7.15
C PRO A 56 9.21 1.73 -8.38
N VAL A 57 9.77 0.91 -9.30
CA VAL A 57 10.09 1.31 -10.68
C VAL A 57 9.57 0.21 -11.60
N LEU A 58 9.00 0.58 -12.74
CA LEU A 58 8.59 -0.34 -13.80
C LEU A 58 9.41 -0.10 -15.06
N ILE A 59 9.85 -1.19 -15.70
CA ILE A 59 10.55 -1.18 -16.99
C ILE A 59 9.82 -2.13 -17.95
N ASP A 60 9.38 -1.62 -19.08
CA ASP A 60 8.72 -2.40 -20.13
C ASP A 60 9.29 -2.02 -21.50
N GLY A 61 10.21 -2.84 -21.99
CA GLY A 61 10.99 -2.52 -23.19
C GLY A 61 11.80 -1.24 -23.01
N ASN A 62 11.47 -0.20 -23.76
CA ASN A 62 12.08 1.14 -23.68
C ASN A 62 11.32 2.12 -22.77
N LEU A 63 10.18 1.70 -22.20
CA LEU A 63 9.42 2.50 -21.26
C LEU A 63 9.95 2.30 -19.85
N GLU A 64 10.22 3.40 -19.16
CA GLU A 64 10.67 3.43 -17.75
C GLU A 64 9.80 4.38 -16.97
N ILE A 65 9.11 3.87 -15.94
CA ILE A 65 8.16 4.64 -15.13
C ILE A 65 8.50 4.47 -13.65
N PHE A 66 8.38 5.53 -12.89
CA PHE A 66 8.40 5.51 -11.42
C PHE A 66 7.11 6.16 -10.88
N ASP A 67 6.91 6.06 -9.56
CA ASP A 67 5.71 6.40 -8.82
C ASP A 67 4.61 5.34 -8.99
N SER A 68 4.08 4.87 -7.84
CA SER A 68 3.14 3.74 -7.83
C SER A 68 1.82 4.03 -8.54
N THR A 69 1.35 5.27 -8.48
CA THR A 69 0.11 5.69 -9.15
C THR A 69 0.32 5.81 -10.65
N GLN A 70 1.46 6.36 -11.10
CA GLN A 70 1.77 6.44 -12.53
C GLN A 70 1.99 5.06 -13.15
N ILE A 71 2.65 4.17 -12.43
CA ILE A 71 2.79 2.77 -12.85
C ILE A 71 1.41 2.10 -12.95
N PHE A 72 0.55 2.31 -11.97
CA PHE A 72 -0.80 1.76 -11.99
C PHE A 72 -1.63 2.29 -13.16
N GLU A 73 -1.59 3.58 -13.46
CA GLU A 73 -2.31 4.15 -14.62
C GLU A 73 -1.84 3.50 -15.92
N TYR A 74 -0.54 3.25 -16.07
CA TYR A 74 -0.03 2.48 -17.21
C TYR A 74 -0.58 1.06 -17.25
N LEU A 75 -0.62 0.33 -16.12
CA LEU A 75 -1.17 -1.03 -16.07
C LEU A 75 -2.68 -1.05 -16.37
N GLU A 76 -3.41 -0.02 -15.94
CA GLU A 76 -4.85 0.13 -16.20
C GLU A 76 -5.12 0.36 -17.68
N ASP A 77 -4.32 1.20 -18.35
CA ASP A 77 -4.42 1.47 -19.79
C ASP A 77 -3.97 0.26 -20.62
N LEU A 78 -2.91 -0.44 -20.18
CA LEU A 78 -2.37 -1.63 -20.88
C LEU A 78 -3.38 -2.79 -20.90
N LYS A 79 -4.09 -2.99 -19.79
CA LYS A 79 -5.09 -4.05 -19.64
C LYS A 79 -6.32 -3.51 -18.91
N PRO A 80 -7.28 -2.88 -19.63
CA PRO A 80 -8.44 -2.25 -19.01
C PRO A 80 -9.34 -3.20 -18.21
N ASP A 81 -9.39 -4.50 -18.57
CA ASP A 81 -10.18 -5.52 -17.89
C ASP A 81 -9.32 -6.52 -17.09
N PRO A 82 -9.64 -6.79 -15.82
CA PRO A 82 -10.66 -6.15 -15.01
C PRO A 82 -10.28 -4.71 -14.65
N ALA A 83 -11.25 -3.78 -14.72
CA ALA A 83 -11.03 -2.39 -14.38
C ALA A 83 -10.82 -2.22 -12.85
N LEU A 84 -9.79 -1.47 -12.48
CA LEU A 84 -9.52 -1.08 -11.10
C LEU A 84 -9.82 0.40 -10.81
N TRP A 85 -10.43 1.10 -11.80
CA TRP A 85 -11.12 2.37 -11.59
C TRP A 85 -12.60 2.23 -11.96
N PRO A 86 -13.52 2.88 -11.23
CA PRO A 86 -14.91 2.96 -11.62
C PRO A 86 -15.10 3.51 -13.04
N ALA A 87 -16.05 2.96 -13.80
CA ALA A 87 -16.29 3.38 -15.18
C ALA A 87 -16.86 4.82 -15.25
N HIS A 88 -17.76 5.16 -14.33
CA HIS A 88 -18.41 6.48 -14.32
C HIS A 88 -17.42 7.58 -13.90
N PRO A 89 -17.28 8.70 -14.65
CA PRO A 89 -16.27 9.72 -14.39
C PRO A 89 -16.28 10.32 -12.98
N LYS A 90 -17.46 10.58 -12.41
CA LYS A 90 -17.59 11.13 -11.05
C LYS A 90 -17.12 10.13 -9.99
N ALA A 91 -17.49 8.86 -10.12
CA ALA A 91 -17.05 7.80 -9.21
C ALA A 91 -15.54 7.58 -9.32
N ARG A 92 -14.99 7.60 -10.55
CA ARG A 92 -13.56 7.52 -10.82
C ARG A 92 -12.80 8.68 -10.19
N ALA A 93 -13.30 9.90 -10.29
CA ALA A 93 -12.67 11.07 -9.65
C ALA A 93 -12.63 10.93 -8.12
N ILE A 94 -13.70 10.41 -7.51
CA ILE A 94 -13.73 10.12 -6.07
C ILE A 94 -12.73 9.02 -5.69
N ALA A 95 -12.67 7.94 -6.47
CA ALA A 95 -11.71 6.85 -6.24
C ALA A 95 -10.26 7.35 -6.30
N ARG A 96 -9.90 8.14 -7.31
CA ARG A 96 -8.57 8.76 -7.43
C ARG A 96 -8.27 9.69 -6.27
N GLN A 97 -9.26 10.46 -5.82
CA GLN A 97 -9.09 11.33 -4.66
C GLN A 97 -8.86 10.53 -3.36
N LEU A 98 -9.56 9.40 -3.19
CA LEU A 98 -9.38 8.54 -2.02
C LEU A 98 -8.00 7.86 -2.02
N GLU A 99 -7.54 7.43 -3.18
CA GLU A 99 -6.17 6.91 -3.35
C GLU A 99 -5.13 7.99 -2.98
N HIS A 100 -5.24 9.18 -3.55
CA HIS A 100 -4.37 10.31 -3.24
C HIS A 100 -4.40 10.67 -1.74
N CYS A 101 -5.58 10.69 -1.11
CA CYS A 101 -5.70 10.95 0.32
C CYS A 101 -5.03 9.87 1.18
N SER A 102 -5.02 8.61 0.74
CA SER A 102 -4.29 7.54 1.41
C SER A 102 -2.79 7.82 1.43
N ASP A 103 -2.24 8.23 0.29
CA ASP A 103 -0.81 8.43 0.11
C ASP A 103 -0.30 9.77 0.68
N GLU A 104 -1.05 10.85 0.50
CA GLU A 104 -0.58 12.21 0.79
C GLU A 104 -1.16 12.82 2.08
N ILE A 105 -2.23 12.23 2.64
CA ILE A 105 -2.83 12.72 3.88
C ILE A 105 -2.63 11.72 5.02
N TYR A 106 -2.93 10.43 4.82
CA TYR A 106 -2.77 9.44 5.88
C TYR A 106 -1.31 8.99 6.05
N PHE A 107 -0.68 8.57 4.95
CA PHE A 107 0.65 7.93 4.98
C PHE A 107 1.76 8.78 5.62
N PRO A 108 1.81 10.12 5.45
CA PRO A 108 2.81 10.98 6.09
C PRO A 108 2.79 10.90 7.63
N HIS A 109 1.62 10.70 8.25
CA HIS A 109 1.53 10.51 9.70
C HIS A 109 2.19 9.19 10.14
N ILE A 110 2.05 8.15 9.32
CA ILE A 110 2.67 6.84 9.60
C ILE A 110 4.19 6.90 9.39
N VAL A 111 4.66 7.63 8.38
CA VAL A 111 6.10 7.91 8.21
C VAL A 111 6.68 8.66 9.41
N ARG A 112 5.92 9.60 9.97
CA ARG A 112 6.32 10.29 11.21
C ARG A 112 6.43 9.33 12.39
N LEU A 113 5.47 8.41 12.55
CA LEU A 113 5.54 7.36 13.58
C LEU A 113 6.74 6.45 13.39
N MET A 114 7.06 6.07 12.15
CA MET A 114 8.26 5.31 11.85
C MET A 114 9.55 6.05 12.29
N GLY A 115 9.61 7.36 12.10
CA GLY A 115 10.75 8.17 12.53
C GLY A 115 10.84 8.40 14.04
N LEU A 116 9.79 8.03 14.81
CA LEU A 116 9.67 8.21 16.26
C LEU A 116 9.50 6.87 17.00
N GLU A 117 9.89 5.75 16.40
CA GLU A 117 9.75 4.42 17.03
C GLU A 117 10.47 4.33 18.37
N ASP A 118 11.62 4.99 18.50
CA ASP A 118 12.41 5.04 19.74
C ASP A 118 11.89 6.09 20.76
N ALA A 119 10.89 6.89 20.39
CA ALA A 119 10.29 7.94 21.21
C ALA A 119 8.74 7.91 21.12
N PRO A 120 8.10 6.80 21.53
CA PRO A 120 6.65 6.61 21.35
C PRO A 120 5.79 7.61 22.15
N ASP A 121 6.31 8.19 23.22
CA ASP A 121 5.63 9.17 24.06
C ASP A 121 5.85 10.62 23.62
N ASP A 122 6.62 10.85 22.55
CA ASP A 122 6.81 12.19 21.99
C ASP A 122 5.44 12.80 21.57
N PRO A 123 5.18 14.08 21.93
CA PRO A 123 3.95 14.75 21.50
C PRO A 123 3.67 14.70 20.01
N ALA A 124 4.71 14.68 19.16
CA ALA A 124 4.56 14.52 17.71
C ALA A 124 4.11 13.12 17.32
N ALA A 125 4.54 12.06 18.04
CA ALA A 125 4.04 10.70 17.83
C ALA A 125 2.57 10.59 18.25
N GLN A 126 2.19 11.19 19.36
CA GLN A 126 0.79 11.23 19.79
C GLN A 126 -0.09 11.98 18.79
N THR A 127 0.38 13.13 18.29
CA THR A 127 -0.31 13.88 17.23
C THR A 127 -0.49 13.02 15.97
N ALA A 128 0.55 12.33 15.50
CA ALA A 128 0.48 11.49 14.32
C ALA A 128 -0.50 10.31 14.49
N ARG A 129 -0.55 9.68 15.68
CA ARG A 129 -1.56 8.65 15.99
C ARG A 129 -2.98 9.20 15.94
N ASN A 130 -3.20 10.39 16.51
CA ASN A 130 -4.51 11.04 16.51
C ASN A 130 -4.99 11.37 15.09
N GLU A 131 -4.10 11.88 14.23
CA GLU A 131 -4.41 12.15 12.81
C GLU A 131 -4.72 10.86 12.04
N ALA A 132 -3.98 9.79 12.25
CA ALA A 132 -4.29 8.49 11.68
C ALA A 132 -5.67 7.97 12.12
N LEU A 133 -6.01 8.12 13.41
CA LEU A 133 -7.34 7.77 13.94
C LEU A 133 -8.46 8.63 13.33
N GLN A 134 -8.24 9.93 13.14
CA GLN A 134 -9.21 10.79 12.46
C GLN A 134 -9.45 10.34 11.01
N TYR A 135 -8.39 9.92 10.31
CA TYR A 135 -8.52 9.37 8.97
C TYR A 135 -9.32 8.05 8.99
N TYR A 136 -9.06 7.14 9.93
CA TYR A 136 -9.84 5.92 10.10
C TYR A 136 -11.33 6.22 10.34
N ARG A 137 -11.66 7.15 11.22
CA ARG A 137 -13.04 7.58 11.46
C ARG A 137 -13.73 8.17 10.22
N ARG A 138 -12.96 8.84 9.35
CA ARG A 138 -13.46 9.32 8.06
C ARG A 138 -13.78 8.14 7.13
N MET A 139 -12.88 7.17 7.00
CA MET A 139 -13.07 5.99 6.15
C MET A 139 -14.16 5.06 6.70
N GLU A 140 -14.31 4.97 8.02
CA GLU A 140 -15.40 4.26 8.67
C GLU A 140 -16.77 4.79 8.19
N ARG A 141 -16.93 6.12 8.14
CA ARG A 141 -18.16 6.74 7.61
C ARG A 141 -18.37 6.49 6.11
N VAL A 142 -17.30 6.47 5.33
CA VAL A 142 -17.36 6.14 3.89
C VAL A 142 -17.89 4.73 3.68
N LEU A 143 -17.48 3.78 4.54
CA LEU A 143 -17.85 2.37 4.45
C LEU A 143 -19.18 2.01 5.13
N ALA A 144 -19.88 2.95 5.78
CA ALA A 144 -21.11 2.67 6.52
C ALA A 144 -22.20 1.96 5.70
N ASN A 145 -22.23 2.18 4.37
CA ASN A 145 -23.21 1.56 3.45
C ASN A 145 -22.51 1.06 2.17
N ARG A 146 -21.23 0.69 2.25
CA ARG A 146 -20.42 0.28 1.10
C ARG A 146 -19.52 -0.86 1.47
N GLU A 147 -19.24 -1.72 0.50
CA GLU A 147 -18.26 -2.78 0.65
C GLU A 147 -16.82 -2.28 0.42
N PHE A 148 -16.65 -1.28 -0.45
CA PHE A 148 -15.37 -0.71 -0.85
C PHE A 148 -15.39 0.81 -0.74
N LEU A 149 -14.21 1.43 -0.72
CA LEU A 149 -14.05 2.88 -0.52
C LEU A 149 -14.71 3.72 -1.62
N ALA A 150 -14.68 3.23 -2.85
CA ALA A 150 -15.43 3.79 -3.97
C ALA A 150 -16.74 2.98 -4.21
N GLU A 151 -17.40 3.14 -5.36
CA GLU A 151 -18.60 2.37 -5.70
C GLU A 151 -18.33 0.87 -5.88
N THR A 152 -17.13 0.57 -6.37
CA THR A 152 -16.64 -0.79 -6.60
C THR A 152 -15.23 -0.92 -6.03
N TYR A 153 -14.75 -2.16 -5.91
CA TYR A 153 -13.34 -2.43 -5.63
C TYR A 153 -12.45 -1.66 -6.61
N SER A 154 -11.45 -0.98 -6.10
CA SER A 154 -10.61 -0.09 -6.89
C SER A 154 -9.18 0.02 -6.35
N TYR A 155 -8.32 0.69 -7.09
CA TYR A 155 -6.97 0.98 -6.64
C TYR A 155 -6.91 1.82 -5.36
N ALA A 156 -7.98 2.59 -5.05
CA ALA A 156 -8.10 3.28 -3.76
C ALA A 156 -8.12 2.32 -2.58
N ASP A 157 -8.79 1.16 -2.74
CA ASP A 157 -8.82 0.12 -1.72
C ASP A 157 -7.45 -0.53 -1.53
N ILE A 158 -6.75 -0.80 -2.64
CA ILE A 158 -5.37 -1.34 -2.63
C ILE A 158 -4.43 -0.36 -1.91
N ALA A 159 -4.50 0.93 -2.26
CA ALA A 159 -3.66 1.96 -1.67
C ALA A 159 -3.86 2.06 -0.16
N PHE A 160 -5.11 2.17 0.28
CA PHE A 160 -5.39 2.32 1.70
C PHE A 160 -5.13 1.02 2.48
N TYR A 161 -5.33 -0.16 1.86
CA TYR A 161 -4.98 -1.43 2.50
C TYR A 161 -3.49 -1.50 2.83
N MET A 162 -2.62 -1.11 1.90
CA MET A 162 -1.18 -1.10 2.15
C MET A 162 -0.77 0.01 3.15
N ALA A 163 -1.42 1.16 3.08
CA ALA A 163 -1.15 2.26 4.00
C ALA A 163 -1.53 1.90 5.45
N GLN A 164 -2.72 1.32 5.69
CA GLN A 164 -3.15 0.89 7.03
C GLN A 164 -2.33 -0.30 7.56
N LEU A 165 -1.84 -1.18 6.68
CA LEU A 165 -0.92 -2.25 7.07
C LEU A 165 0.37 -1.64 7.65
N PHE A 166 0.90 -0.61 7.00
CA PHE A 166 2.04 0.12 7.54
C PHE A 166 1.69 0.82 8.86
N GLY A 167 0.50 1.42 8.95
CA GLY A 167 -0.02 2.00 10.19
C GLY A 167 -0.06 1.01 11.35
N ALA A 168 -0.59 -0.18 11.11
CA ALA A 168 -0.62 -1.25 12.12
C ALA A 168 0.79 -1.64 12.59
N ARG A 169 1.77 -1.69 11.67
CA ARG A 169 3.18 -1.98 12.00
C ARG A 169 3.87 -0.87 12.78
N LYS A 170 3.41 0.38 12.63
CA LYS A 170 4.05 1.57 13.20
C LYS A 170 3.26 2.18 14.38
N GLY A 171 2.40 1.38 15.03
CA GLY A 171 1.72 1.77 16.26
C GLY A 171 0.46 2.61 16.07
N ALA A 172 -0.16 2.53 14.88
CA ALA A 172 -1.47 3.11 14.59
C ALA A 172 -2.42 2.05 13.99
N PRO A 173 -2.76 0.96 14.72
CA PRO A 173 -3.68 -0.06 14.22
C PRO A 173 -5.13 0.45 14.22
N MET A 174 -5.96 -0.11 13.33
CA MET A 174 -7.41 -0.03 13.45
C MET A 174 -7.89 -0.81 14.67
N THR A 175 -8.93 -0.30 15.33
CA THR A 175 -9.51 -0.90 16.54
C THR A 175 -11.00 -1.19 16.37
N GLY A 176 -11.63 -1.78 17.39
CA GLY A 176 -13.07 -1.99 17.44
C GLY A 176 -13.94 -0.73 17.33
N GLU A 177 -13.34 0.48 17.39
CA GLU A 177 -14.05 1.73 17.15
C GLU A 177 -14.40 1.94 15.65
N THR A 178 -13.82 1.14 14.76
CA THR A 178 -14.03 1.22 13.30
C THR A 178 -14.42 -0.13 12.71
N PRO A 179 -15.61 -0.66 13.04
CA PRO A 179 -16.03 -2.02 12.66
C PRO A 179 -16.21 -2.20 11.15
N ASN A 180 -16.69 -1.19 10.41
CA ASN A 180 -16.82 -1.29 8.95
C ASN A 180 -15.45 -1.36 8.27
N LEU A 181 -14.47 -0.61 8.80
CA LEU A 181 -13.08 -0.69 8.34
C LEU A 181 -12.45 -2.04 8.63
N LEU A 182 -12.69 -2.63 9.79
CA LEU A 182 -12.21 -3.97 10.11
C LEU A 182 -12.81 -5.00 9.15
N ALA A 183 -14.12 -4.95 8.91
CA ALA A 183 -14.79 -5.83 7.96
C ALA A 183 -14.29 -5.61 6.50
N TRP A 184 -14.03 -4.34 6.11
CA TRP A 184 -13.41 -4.04 4.83
C TRP A 184 -12.00 -4.64 4.73
N ARG A 185 -11.16 -4.52 5.77
CA ARG A 185 -9.82 -5.11 5.80
C ARG A 185 -9.86 -6.64 5.63
N GLU A 186 -10.82 -7.31 6.27
CA GLU A 186 -11.02 -8.76 6.09
C GLU A 186 -11.36 -9.11 4.64
N ARG A 187 -12.30 -8.38 4.01
CA ARG A 187 -12.62 -8.55 2.58
C ARG A 187 -11.40 -8.34 1.68
N MET A 188 -10.62 -7.30 1.96
CA MET A 188 -9.39 -7.03 1.23
C MET A 188 -8.37 -8.16 1.39
N THR A 189 -8.14 -8.60 2.63
CA THR A 189 -7.19 -9.68 2.94
C THR A 189 -7.60 -11.01 2.29
N ALA A 190 -8.90 -11.26 2.12
CA ALA A 190 -9.41 -12.47 1.46
C ALA A 190 -9.14 -12.51 -0.06
N ARG A 191 -8.84 -11.39 -0.71
CA ARG A 191 -8.58 -11.35 -2.17
C ARG A 191 -7.27 -12.07 -2.51
N PRO A 192 -7.25 -12.94 -3.54
CA PRO A 192 -6.06 -13.74 -3.87
C PRO A 192 -4.80 -12.91 -4.11
N ALA A 193 -4.90 -11.79 -4.86
CA ALA A 193 -3.77 -10.91 -5.13
C ALA A 193 -3.23 -10.25 -3.85
N VAL A 194 -4.12 -9.78 -2.99
CA VAL A 194 -3.76 -9.17 -1.70
C VAL A 194 -3.10 -10.21 -0.79
N ARG A 195 -3.69 -11.41 -0.65
CA ARG A 195 -3.11 -12.51 0.14
C ARG A 195 -1.70 -12.86 -0.32
N LYS A 196 -1.50 -12.98 -1.63
CA LYS A 196 -0.19 -13.30 -2.22
C LYS A 196 0.88 -12.30 -1.82
N VAL A 197 0.60 -11.01 -1.99
CA VAL A 197 1.58 -9.95 -1.72
C VAL A 197 1.75 -9.68 -0.22
N ALA A 198 0.65 -9.58 0.53
CA ALA A 198 0.69 -9.37 1.98
C ALA A 198 1.25 -10.59 2.73
N GLY A 199 0.98 -11.81 2.25
CA GLY A 199 1.57 -13.04 2.78
C GLY A 199 3.09 -13.08 2.58
N ALA A 200 3.58 -12.75 1.38
CA ALA A 200 5.01 -12.64 1.13
C ALA A 200 5.68 -11.60 2.06
N MET A 201 5.02 -10.46 2.28
CA MET A 201 5.50 -9.45 3.22
C MET A 201 5.49 -9.94 4.66
N ALA A 202 4.46 -10.68 5.09
CA ALA A 202 4.38 -11.29 6.42
C ALA A 202 5.51 -12.31 6.63
N GLY A 203 5.76 -13.17 5.64
CA GLY A 203 6.87 -14.11 5.65
C GLY A 203 8.22 -13.43 5.77
N TYR A 204 8.42 -12.34 5.03
CA TYR A 204 9.64 -11.55 5.13
C TYR A 204 9.81 -10.91 6.52
N LEU A 205 8.75 -10.30 7.07
CA LEU A 205 8.78 -9.76 8.45
C LEU A 205 9.19 -10.81 9.47
N ALA A 206 8.59 -11.99 9.42
CA ALA A 206 8.94 -13.11 10.29
C ALA A 206 10.39 -13.54 10.13
N SER A 207 10.90 -13.61 8.89
CA SER A 207 12.27 -14.04 8.59
C SER A 207 13.35 -13.11 9.16
N ILE A 208 13.02 -11.83 9.36
CA ILE A 208 13.93 -10.83 9.93
C ILE A 208 13.62 -10.54 11.42
N GLY A 209 12.76 -11.34 12.06
CA GLY A 209 12.41 -11.21 13.48
C GLY A 209 11.49 -10.03 13.82
N ASN A 210 10.82 -9.42 12.84
CA ASN A 210 9.86 -8.36 13.07
C ASN A 210 8.46 -8.91 13.35
N ALA A 211 7.70 -8.19 14.17
CA ALA A 211 6.31 -8.55 14.47
C ALA A 211 5.45 -8.53 13.20
N VAL A 212 4.69 -9.60 13.01
CA VAL A 212 3.70 -9.72 11.95
C VAL A 212 2.35 -9.25 12.51
N PRO A 213 1.65 -8.30 11.88
CA PRO A 213 0.31 -7.91 12.28
C PRO A 213 -0.64 -9.10 12.35
N ASP A 214 -1.50 -9.16 13.38
CA ASP A 214 -2.38 -10.32 13.65
C ASP A 214 -3.23 -10.74 12.44
N PHE A 215 -3.75 -9.76 11.69
CA PHE A 215 -4.59 -10.03 10.51
C PHE A 215 -3.82 -10.60 9.31
N LEU A 216 -2.48 -10.68 9.38
CA LEU A 216 -1.63 -11.33 8.38
C LEU A 216 -1.12 -12.70 8.84
N GLN A 217 -1.38 -13.10 10.08
CA GLN A 217 -0.96 -14.42 10.57
C GLN A 217 -1.67 -15.52 9.80
N GLY A 218 -0.91 -16.55 9.40
CA GLY A 218 -1.45 -17.69 8.65
C GLY A 218 -1.75 -17.41 7.17
N LEU A 219 -1.26 -16.30 6.60
CA LEU A 219 -1.34 -16.02 5.16
C LEU A 219 -0.21 -16.68 4.35
N ASN A 220 0.79 -17.26 5.02
CA ASN A 220 1.95 -17.90 4.42
C ASN A 220 1.63 -19.29 3.88
#